data_8ec3cc9016f2fdc980a83c22813e04d3
#
_entry.id   8ec3cc9016f2fdc980a83c22813e04d3
#
_cell.length_a   1.000
_cell.length_b   1.000
_cell.length_c   1.000
_cell.angle_alpha   90.00
_cell.angle_beta   90.00
_cell.angle_gamma   90.00
#
_symmetry.space_group_name_H-M   'P 1'
#
loop_
_entity.id
_entity.type
_entity.pdbx_description
1 polymer ?
#
loop_
_entity_poly.entity_id
_entity_poly.type
_entity_poly.pdbx_seq_one_letter_code
_entity_poly.pdbx_strand_id
1 'polypeptide(L)'
;MRRPFSLLALFLLSLPGAVLAQVDARTASLSKQLGKGTDPKLRSQAALGLGASDDPEALKPLCDGLKDSSEQVRAASAQALGKLKELAGLECLKARKSETDAAARTAIQTSLQVLQDLKARAPKLYVQLVGVKDKTGQLRPEVVKVTEARMRRKLTQVGALLAPVKESKAAAQGVLRKHGIHGYRLQTEIHPTESGGLKVRVVCIGYPDQALLGDVEVQASGAKPEELLKVLAPRIIEDAADTFEWDT
;
A
#
# COMPACT_ATOMS: atom_id res chain seq x y z
N MET A 1 -15.08 -58.18 -34.23
CA MET A 1 -14.06 -57.97 -33.19
C MET A 1 -13.56 -56.52 -33.29
N ARG A 2 -14.12 -55.60 -32.48
CA ARG A 2 -13.73 -54.22 -32.44
C ARG A 2 -12.97 -53.94 -31.11
N ARG A 3 -11.71 -53.51 -31.19
CA ARG A 3 -10.88 -53.12 -30.04
C ARG A 3 -11.17 -51.65 -29.70
N PRO A 4 -11.36 -51.25 -28.43
CA PRO A 4 -11.47 -49.85 -28.07
C PRO A 4 -10.07 -49.24 -27.92
N PHE A 5 -9.86 -48.06 -28.55
CA PHE A 5 -8.72 -47.19 -28.33
C PHE A 5 -8.90 -46.44 -26.99
N SER A 6 -8.00 -46.70 -26.07
CA SER A 6 -7.94 -46.00 -24.78
C SER A 6 -7.12 -44.73 -24.99
N LEU A 7 -7.77 -43.55 -24.98
CA LEU A 7 -7.13 -42.24 -24.97
C LEU A 7 -6.69 -41.93 -23.55
N LEU A 8 -5.39 -42.06 -23.31
CA LEU A 8 -4.72 -41.61 -22.08
C LEU A 8 -4.56 -40.09 -22.17
N ALA A 9 -5.47 -39.34 -21.51
CA ALA A 9 -5.32 -37.88 -21.35
C ALA A 9 -4.23 -37.63 -20.31
N LEU A 10 -3.07 -37.17 -20.78
CA LEU A 10 -1.98 -36.66 -19.93
C LEU A 10 -2.36 -35.30 -19.38
N PHE A 11 -2.86 -35.23 -18.16
CA PHE A 11 -3.04 -33.97 -17.41
C PHE A 11 -1.66 -33.48 -16.95
N LEU A 12 -1.08 -32.52 -17.66
CA LEU A 12 0.07 -31.73 -17.20
C LEU A 12 -0.39 -30.81 -16.06
N LEU A 13 -0.23 -31.27 -14.83
CA LEU A 13 -0.31 -30.40 -13.64
C LEU A 13 0.90 -29.46 -13.68
N SER A 14 0.70 -28.23 -14.14
CA SER A 14 1.66 -27.14 -13.97
C SER A 14 1.69 -26.74 -12.50
N LEU A 15 2.73 -27.16 -11.79
CA LEU A 15 3.00 -26.81 -10.39
C LEU A 15 3.38 -25.33 -10.32
N PRO A 16 2.64 -24.49 -9.56
CA PRO A 16 2.97 -23.06 -9.40
C PRO A 16 4.31 -22.81 -8.68
N GLY A 17 4.88 -23.82 -8.01
CA GLY A 17 6.17 -23.70 -7.31
C GLY A 17 7.40 -23.58 -8.21
N ALA A 18 7.34 -24.06 -9.47
CA ALA A 18 8.50 -24.03 -10.37
C ALA A 18 8.83 -22.61 -10.88
N VAL A 19 7.83 -21.72 -10.99
CA VAL A 19 8.03 -20.34 -11.47
C VAL A 19 8.71 -19.48 -10.41
N LEU A 20 8.34 -19.62 -9.13
CA LEU A 20 8.96 -18.87 -8.02
C LEU A 20 10.44 -19.26 -7.84
N ALA A 21 10.76 -20.54 -7.89
CA ALA A 21 12.15 -21.02 -7.79
C ALA A 21 13.05 -20.51 -8.94
N GLN A 22 12.49 -20.28 -10.13
CA GLN A 22 13.25 -19.72 -11.27
C GLN A 22 13.53 -18.21 -11.10
N VAL A 23 12.60 -17.44 -10.51
CA VAL A 23 12.79 -16.00 -10.25
C VAL A 23 13.91 -15.80 -9.25
N ASP A 24 13.88 -16.51 -8.12
CA ASP A 24 14.91 -16.43 -7.06
C ASP A 24 16.30 -16.78 -7.58
N ALA A 25 16.44 -17.85 -8.39
CA ALA A 25 17.70 -18.24 -8.99
C ALA A 25 18.27 -17.20 -9.94
N ARG A 26 17.42 -16.52 -10.73
CA ARG A 26 17.83 -15.46 -11.64
C ARG A 26 18.30 -14.22 -10.89
N THR A 27 17.56 -13.77 -9.88
CA THR A 27 17.93 -12.63 -9.02
C THR A 27 19.25 -12.88 -8.33
N ALA A 28 19.46 -14.08 -7.76
CA ALA A 28 20.72 -14.47 -7.14
C ALA A 28 21.90 -14.44 -8.13
N SER A 29 21.71 -14.95 -9.36
CA SER A 29 22.74 -14.91 -10.42
C SER A 29 23.11 -13.48 -10.81
N LEU A 30 22.11 -12.61 -11.05
CA LEU A 30 22.31 -11.20 -11.39
C LEU A 30 22.98 -10.43 -10.24
N SER A 31 22.60 -10.71 -9.00
CA SER A 31 23.22 -10.11 -7.80
C SER A 31 24.69 -10.46 -7.70
N LYS A 32 25.04 -11.72 -7.96
CA LYS A 32 26.45 -12.16 -8.01
C LYS A 32 27.22 -11.48 -9.14
N GLN A 33 26.60 -11.34 -10.32
CA GLN A 33 27.22 -10.67 -11.46
C GLN A 33 27.44 -9.18 -11.20
N LEU A 34 26.48 -8.48 -10.58
CA LEU A 34 26.61 -7.09 -10.20
C LEU A 34 27.74 -6.89 -9.18
N GLY A 35 27.82 -7.75 -8.13
CA GLY A 35 28.80 -7.59 -7.06
C GLY A 35 30.21 -8.10 -7.36
N LYS A 36 30.38 -9.07 -8.27
CA LYS A 36 31.65 -9.77 -8.50
C LYS A 36 32.10 -9.79 -9.96
N GLY A 37 31.32 -9.27 -10.91
CA GLY A 37 31.71 -9.19 -12.32
C GLY A 37 32.92 -8.25 -12.51
N THR A 38 33.84 -8.63 -13.35
CA THR A 38 35.06 -7.83 -13.64
C THR A 38 34.78 -6.71 -14.65
N ASP A 39 33.86 -6.96 -15.61
CA ASP A 39 33.51 -5.99 -16.64
C ASP A 39 32.37 -5.05 -16.16
N PRO A 40 32.57 -3.73 -16.12
CA PRO A 40 31.54 -2.75 -15.77
C PRO A 40 30.29 -2.82 -16.63
N LYS A 41 30.43 -3.17 -17.92
CA LYS A 41 29.28 -3.31 -18.81
C LYS A 41 28.39 -4.47 -18.41
N LEU A 42 28.96 -5.61 -18.05
CA LEU A 42 28.19 -6.76 -17.54
C LEU A 42 27.56 -6.47 -16.17
N ARG A 43 28.26 -5.75 -15.29
CA ARG A 43 27.68 -5.31 -14.00
C ARG A 43 26.49 -4.36 -14.22
N SER A 44 26.60 -3.40 -15.16
CA SER A 44 25.49 -2.48 -15.49
C SER A 44 24.28 -3.24 -16.04
N GLN A 45 24.49 -4.23 -16.91
CA GLN A 45 23.41 -5.07 -17.42
C GLN A 45 22.75 -5.90 -16.31
N ALA A 46 23.53 -6.42 -15.39
CA ALA A 46 23.01 -7.14 -14.22
C ALA A 46 22.15 -6.23 -13.33
N ALA A 47 22.58 -4.99 -13.08
CA ALA A 47 21.79 -4.01 -12.34
C ALA A 47 20.43 -3.74 -13.01
N LEU A 48 20.42 -3.49 -14.34
CA LEU A 48 19.17 -3.28 -15.09
C LEU A 48 18.26 -4.52 -15.07
N GLY A 49 18.84 -5.71 -15.14
CA GLY A 49 18.13 -6.99 -15.02
C GLY A 49 17.47 -7.15 -13.65
N LEU A 50 18.17 -6.78 -12.57
CA LEU A 50 17.62 -6.77 -11.20
C LEU A 50 16.46 -5.79 -11.06
N GLY A 51 16.55 -4.59 -11.65
CA GLY A 51 15.45 -3.63 -11.64
C GLY A 51 14.20 -4.08 -12.41
N ALA A 52 14.32 -5.12 -13.24
CA ALA A 52 13.22 -5.69 -14.01
C ALA A 52 12.69 -7.02 -13.42
N SER A 53 13.21 -7.46 -12.27
CA SER A 53 12.88 -8.78 -11.71
C SER A 53 11.59 -8.81 -10.91
N ASP A 54 11.06 -7.65 -10.49
CA ASP A 54 9.96 -7.51 -9.51
C ASP A 54 10.21 -8.28 -8.19
N ASP A 55 11.49 -8.55 -7.87
CA ASP A 55 11.92 -9.31 -6.71
C ASP A 55 12.49 -8.36 -5.65
N PRO A 56 11.91 -8.28 -4.44
CA PRO A 56 12.41 -7.44 -3.35
C PRO A 56 13.87 -7.72 -2.96
N GLU A 57 14.36 -8.95 -3.15
CA GLU A 57 15.75 -9.34 -2.88
C GLU A 57 16.75 -8.60 -3.79
N ALA A 58 16.30 -8.01 -4.90
CA ALA A 58 17.12 -7.15 -5.75
C ALA A 58 17.52 -5.83 -5.09
N LEU A 59 16.79 -5.37 -4.05
CA LEU A 59 16.99 -4.08 -3.42
C LEU A 59 18.41 -3.91 -2.87
N LYS A 60 18.86 -4.85 -2.04
CA LYS A 60 20.19 -4.75 -1.40
C LYS A 60 21.33 -4.73 -2.40
N PRO A 61 21.42 -5.67 -3.38
CA PRO A 61 22.46 -5.61 -4.43
C PRO A 61 22.47 -4.29 -5.20
N LEU A 62 21.30 -3.72 -5.51
CA LEU A 62 21.20 -2.44 -6.22
C LEU A 62 21.67 -1.27 -5.36
N CYS A 63 21.35 -1.24 -4.08
CA CYS A 63 21.88 -0.24 -3.15
C CYS A 63 23.41 -0.31 -3.02
N ASP A 64 23.97 -1.53 -3.01
CA ASP A 64 25.43 -1.72 -3.02
C ASP A 64 26.03 -1.26 -4.36
N GLY A 65 25.37 -1.50 -5.49
CA GLY A 65 25.76 -1.05 -6.83
C GLY A 65 25.84 0.47 -6.99
N LEU A 66 25.14 1.25 -6.17
CA LEU A 66 25.31 2.72 -6.13
C LEU A 66 26.69 3.17 -5.66
N LYS A 67 27.51 2.27 -5.08
CA LYS A 67 28.87 2.54 -4.60
C LYS A 67 29.93 1.98 -5.54
N ASP A 68 29.53 1.44 -6.71
CA ASP A 68 30.48 0.87 -7.67
C ASP A 68 31.51 1.91 -8.13
N SER A 69 32.72 1.45 -8.45
CA SER A 69 33.79 2.30 -8.99
C SER A 69 33.42 2.89 -10.36
N SER A 70 32.63 2.16 -11.16
CA SER A 70 32.20 2.63 -12.49
C SER A 70 30.93 3.48 -12.37
N GLU A 71 30.97 4.67 -12.95
CA GLU A 71 29.81 5.58 -13.06
C GLU A 71 28.65 4.95 -13.84
N GLN A 72 28.94 4.12 -14.85
CA GLN A 72 27.93 3.40 -15.62
C GLN A 72 27.14 2.42 -14.74
N VAL A 73 27.82 1.72 -13.83
CA VAL A 73 27.17 0.78 -12.90
C VAL A 73 26.35 1.54 -11.86
N ARG A 74 26.86 2.66 -11.36
CA ARG A 74 26.10 3.51 -10.42
C ARG A 74 24.82 4.06 -11.07
N ALA A 75 24.92 4.56 -12.31
CA ALA A 75 23.76 5.05 -13.05
C ALA A 75 22.72 3.94 -13.30
N ALA A 76 23.17 2.74 -13.75
CA ALA A 76 22.31 1.60 -13.98
C ALA A 76 21.63 1.12 -12.69
N SER A 77 22.36 1.08 -11.57
CA SER A 77 21.80 0.70 -10.26
C SER A 77 20.75 1.70 -9.79
N ALA A 78 20.98 3.00 -9.99
CA ALA A 78 20.00 4.03 -9.67
C ALA A 78 18.72 3.89 -10.51
N GLN A 79 18.85 3.71 -11.83
CA GLN A 79 17.69 3.47 -12.72
C GLN A 79 16.92 2.22 -12.32
N ALA A 80 17.64 1.15 -11.97
CA ALA A 80 17.06 -0.12 -11.55
C ALA A 80 16.25 0.02 -10.27
N LEU A 81 16.73 0.81 -9.28
CA LEU A 81 15.98 1.11 -8.05
C LEU A 81 14.66 1.84 -8.34
N GLY A 82 14.68 2.82 -9.24
CA GLY A 82 13.46 3.50 -9.68
C GLY A 82 12.47 2.57 -10.37
N LYS A 83 12.97 1.61 -11.17
CA LYS A 83 12.16 0.62 -11.88
C LYS A 83 11.61 -0.48 -10.95
N LEU A 84 12.40 -0.90 -9.96
CA LEU A 84 11.99 -1.90 -8.95
C LEU A 84 10.84 -1.38 -8.07
N LYS A 85 10.71 -0.06 -7.90
CA LYS A 85 9.63 0.61 -7.13
C LYS A 85 9.54 0.19 -5.66
N GLU A 86 10.62 -0.32 -5.09
CA GLU A 86 10.71 -0.60 -3.65
C GLU A 86 11.01 0.70 -2.89
N LEU A 87 10.09 1.11 -1.98
CA LEU A 87 10.20 2.39 -1.26
C LEU A 87 11.44 2.46 -0.38
N ALA A 88 11.93 1.33 0.13
CA ALA A 88 13.18 1.26 0.89
C ALA A 88 14.41 1.69 0.06
N GLY A 89 14.33 1.71 -1.28
CA GLY A 89 15.35 2.26 -2.18
C GLY A 89 15.58 3.76 -2.00
N LEU A 90 14.61 4.51 -1.44
CA LEU A 90 14.75 5.94 -1.17
C LEU A 90 15.97 6.26 -0.29
N GLU A 91 16.22 5.47 0.73
CA GLU A 91 17.29 5.76 1.68
C GLU A 91 18.68 5.59 1.05
N CYS A 92 18.89 4.55 0.26
CA CYS A 92 20.18 4.37 -0.42
C CYS A 92 20.42 5.38 -1.55
N LEU A 93 19.38 5.81 -2.27
CA LEU A 93 19.47 6.89 -3.26
C LEU A 93 19.79 8.24 -2.59
N LYS A 94 19.12 8.58 -1.48
CA LYS A 94 19.38 9.81 -0.69
C LYS A 94 20.82 9.86 -0.15
N ALA A 95 21.38 8.71 0.23
CA ALA A 95 22.75 8.62 0.70
C ALA A 95 23.79 8.99 -0.38
N ARG A 96 23.41 9.01 -1.67
CA ARG A 96 24.28 9.36 -2.81
C ARG A 96 24.11 10.79 -3.32
N LYS A 97 23.72 11.75 -2.47
CA LYS A 97 23.52 13.17 -2.84
C LYS A 97 24.75 13.84 -3.44
N SER A 98 25.95 13.38 -3.13
CA SER A 98 27.22 13.93 -3.60
C SER A 98 27.81 13.20 -4.82
N GLU A 99 26.97 12.58 -5.67
CA GLU A 99 27.45 11.96 -6.91
C GLU A 99 28.08 13.01 -7.86
N THR A 100 29.26 12.73 -8.30
CA THR A 100 30.06 13.66 -9.16
C THR A 100 29.80 13.45 -10.64
N ASP A 101 29.53 12.19 -11.06
CA ASP A 101 29.22 11.90 -12.46
C ASP A 101 27.82 12.42 -12.85
N ALA A 102 27.71 13.07 -13.99
CA ALA A 102 26.48 13.74 -14.41
C ALA A 102 25.37 12.72 -14.74
N ALA A 103 25.69 11.60 -15.41
CA ALA A 103 24.71 10.60 -15.81
C ALA A 103 24.18 9.83 -14.59
N ALA A 104 25.08 9.43 -13.67
CA ALA A 104 24.70 8.78 -12.44
C ALA A 104 23.87 9.70 -11.52
N ARG A 105 24.21 10.98 -11.45
CA ARG A 105 23.45 11.99 -10.70
C ARG A 105 22.05 12.16 -11.24
N THR A 106 21.90 12.29 -12.57
CA THR A 106 20.58 12.39 -13.22
C THR A 106 19.75 11.12 -12.94
N ALA A 107 20.34 9.94 -13.06
CA ALA A 107 19.66 8.68 -12.76
C ALA A 107 19.19 8.60 -11.31
N ILE A 108 20.03 9.03 -10.34
CA ILE A 108 19.67 9.11 -8.90
C ILE A 108 18.50 10.07 -8.71
N GLN A 109 18.57 11.29 -9.27
CA GLN A 109 17.50 12.29 -9.10
C GLN A 109 16.19 11.83 -9.71
N THR A 110 16.20 11.27 -10.91
CA THR A 110 15.00 10.73 -11.56
C THR A 110 14.38 9.60 -10.73
N SER A 111 15.20 8.68 -10.23
CA SER A 111 14.71 7.55 -9.42
C SER A 111 14.22 7.98 -8.05
N LEU A 112 14.85 8.98 -7.43
CA LEU A 112 14.35 9.63 -6.21
C LEU A 112 12.96 10.20 -6.45
N GLN A 113 12.76 10.96 -7.54
CA GLN A 113 11.45 11.53 -7.87
C GLN A 113 10.39 10.44 -8.05
N VAL A 114 10.71 9.39 -8.83
CA VAL A 114 9.78 8.26 -9.05
C VAL A 114 9.36 7.60 -7.71
N LEU A 115 10.31 7.34 -6.81
CA LEU A 115 10.00 6.71 -5.54
C LEU A 115 9.31 7.67 -4.56
N GLN A 116 9.60 8.97 -4.60
CA GLN A 116 8.89 9.99 -3.82
C GLN A 116 7.44 10.10 -4.26
N ASP A 117 7.19 10.14 -5.57
CA ASP A 117 5.83 10.16 -6.13
C ASP A 117 5.05 8.88 -5.77
N LEU A 118 5.73 7.73 -5.81
CA LEU A 118 5.16 6.46 -5.39
C LEU A 118 4.79 6.49 -3.89
N LYS A 119 5.70 7.00 -3.03
CA LYS A 119 5.45 7.17 -1.60
C LYS A 119 4.29 8.12 -1.34
N ALA A 120 4.19 9.22 -2.07
CA ALA A 120 3.10 10.18 -1.92
C ALA A 120 1.73 9.59 -2.30
N ARG A 121 1.70 8.59 -3.20
CA ARG A 121 0.49 7.86 -3.63
C ARG A 121 0.25 6.57 -2.86
N ALA A 122 1.21 6.09 -2.09
CA ALA A 122 1.07 4.88 -1.30
C ALA A 122 -0.02 5.06 -0.23
N PRO A 123 -0.83 4.03 0.04
CA PRO A 123 -1.77 4.11 1.15
C PRO A 123 -1.00 4.26 2.47
N LYS A 124 -1.52 5.12 3.36
CA LYS A 124 -0.96 5.37 4.69
C LYS A 124 -1.53 4.39 5.72
N LEU A 125 -2.75 3.94 5.51
CA LEU A 125 -3.48 3.06 6.44
C LEU A 125 -4.46 2.16 5.68
N TYR A 126 -4.88 1.07 6.32
CA TYR A 126 -5.87 0.12 5.79
C TYR A 126 -7.13 0.17 6.63
N VAL A 127 -8.28 0.56 6.07
CA VAL A 127 -9.49 0.82 6.84
C VAL A 127 -10.66 -0.04 6.38
N GLN A 128 -11.23 -0.82 7.30
CA GLN A 128 -12.51 -1.47 7.14
C GLN A 128 -13.61 -0.60 7.76
N LEU A 129 -14.43 0.05 6.95
CA LEU A 129 -15.65 0.74 7.40
C LEU A 129 -16.80 -0.27 7.42
N VAL A 130 -17.30 -0.61 8.62
CA VAL A 130 -18.32 -1.66 8.83
C VAL A 130 -19.73 -1.16 8.50
N GLY A 131 -19.87 0.09 8.09
CA GLY A 131 -21.13 0.74 7.80
C GLY A 131 -21.50 1.77 8.87
N VAL A 132 -22.60 2.44 8.62
CA VAL A 132 -23.16 3.48 9.51
C VAL A 132 -24.48 3.00 10.07
N LYS A 133 -24.62 2.99 11.40
CA LYS A 133 -25.85 2.60 12.10
C LYS A 133 -26.62 3.83 12.56
N ASP A 134 -27.84 3.97 12.10
CA ASP A 134 -28.78 4.97 12.63
C ASP A 134 -29.37 4.49 13.97
N LYS A 135 -29.10 5.23 15.04
CA LYS A 135 -29.68 5.05 16.36
C LYS A 135 -30.78 6.07 16.68
N THR A 136 -31.02 7.01 15.74
CA THR A 136 -32.13 7.97 15.88
C THR A 136 -33.46 7.34 15.51
N GLY A 137 -33.46 6.35 14.63
CA GLY A 137 -34.66 5.72 14.04
C GLY A 137 -35.44 6.64 13.11
N GLN A 138 -34.89 7.81 12.76
CA GLN A 138 -35.58 8.86 11.98
C GLN A 138 -34.95 9.13 10.62
N LEU A 139 -33.74 8.60 10.38
CA LEU A 139 -33.04 8.83 9.10
C LEU A 139 -33.54 7.87 8.01
N ARG A 140 -33.75 8.43 6.85
CA ARG A 140 -34.07 7.61 5.65
C ARG A 140 -32.83 6.75 5.28
N PRO A 141 -32.99 5.52 4.81
CA PRO A 141 -31.87 4.64 4.42
C PRO A 141 -30.90 5.28 3.43
N GLU A 142 -31.42 6.12 2.50
CA GLU A 142 -30.62 6.84 1.52
C GLU A 142 -29.68 7.84 2.17
N VAL A 143 -30.12 8.52 3.25
CA VAL A 143 -29.30 9.47 4.00
C VAL A 143 -28.15 8.75 4.70
N VAL A 144 -28.41 7.63 5.32
CA VAL A 144 -27.39 6.78 5.95
C VAL A 144 -26.36 6.31 4.91
N LYS A 145 -26.82 5.82 3.76
CA LYS A 145 -25.96 5.37 2.65
C LYS A 145 -25.09 6.51 2.08
N VAL A 146 -25.67 7.69 1.89
CA VAL A 146 -24.90 8.87 1.43
C VAL A 146 -23.88 9.32 2.48
N THR A 147 -24.23 9.23 3.77
CA THR A 147 -23.30 9.52 4.87
C THR A 147 -22.11 8.56 4.85
N GLU A 148 -22.36 7.26 4.72
CA GLU A 148 -21.29 6.27 4.57
C GLU A 148 -20.40 6.56 3.34
N ALA A 149 -21.00 6.90 2.21
CA ALA A 149 -20.25 7.23 1.00
C ALA A 149 -19.33 8.47 1.20
N ARG A 150 -19.78 9.47 1.96
CA ARG A 150 -18.95 10.64 2.32
C ARG A 150 -17.78 10.25 3.22
N MET A 151 -18.03 9.42 4.23
CA MET A 151 -16.97 8.89 5.09
C MET A 151 -15.92 8.09 4.29
N ARG A 152 -16.36 7.22 3.38
CA ARG A 152 -15.47 6.46 2.49
C ARG A 152 -14.61 7.38 1.63
N ARG A 153 -15.21 8.42 1.05
CA ARG A 153 -14.48 9.43 0.26
C ARG A 153 -13.43 10.14 1.12
N LYS A 154 -13.81 10.56 2.33
CA LYS A 154 -12.87 11.25 3.23
C LYS A 154 -11.72 10.34 3.66
N LEU A 155 -12.00 9.07 3.99
CA LEU A 155 -10.97 8.06 4.26
C LEU A 155 -9.96 7.93 3.11
N THR A 156 -10.45 7.88 1.87
CA THR A 156 -9.56 7.85 0.69
C THR A 156 -8.71 9.13 0.59
N GLN A 157 -9.27 10.30 0.92
CA GLN A 157 -8.55 11.59 0.89
C GLN A 157 -7.43 11.65 1.94
N VAL A 158 -7.61 11.07 3.12
CA VAL A 158 -6.56 10.95 4.14
C VAL A 158 -5.58 9.80 3.88
N GLY A 159 -5.65 9.17 2.71
CA GLY A 159 -4.70 8.15 2.28
C GLY A 159 -5.07 6.71 2.70
N ALA A 160 -6.32 6.46 3.09
CA ALA A 160 -6.74 5.12 3.43
C ALA A 160 -6.99 4.24 2.19
N LEU A 161 -6.45 3.03 2.22
CA LEU A 161 -6.89 1.92 1.38
C LEU A 161 -8.09 1.25 2.07
N LEU A 162 -9.22 1.18 1.37
CA LEU A 162 -10.44 0.64 1.95
C LEU A 162 -10.47 -0.89 1.85
N ALA A 163 -10.63 -1.56 3.00
CA ALA A 163 -10.81 -3.00 3.08
C ALA A 163 -12.19 -3.43 2.60
N PRO A 164 -12.33 -4.61 1.98
CA PRO A 164 -13.61 -5.24 1.71
C PRO A 164 -14.41 -5.48 3.01
N VAL A 165 -15.74 -5.45 2.91
CA VAL A 165 -16.63 -5.71 4.06
C VAL A 165 -16.44 -7.13 4.59
N LYS A 166 -16.24 -8.08 3.68
CA LYS A 166 -15.93 -9.48 4.00
C LYS A 166 -14.52 -9.80 3.53
N GLU A 167 -13.62 -9.98 4.48
CA GLU A 167 -12.22 -10.30 4.22
C GLU A 167 -11.71 -11.27 5.27
N SER A 168 -10.83 -12.20 4.87
CA SER A 168 -10.18 -13.10 5.83
C SER A 168 -9.03 -12.37 6.57
N LYS A 169 -8.77 -12.78 7.82
CA LYS A 169 -7.65 -12.25 8.60
C LYS A 169 -6.31 -12.37 7.86
N ALA A 170 -6.08 -13.49 7.16
CA ALA A 170 -4.86 -13.72 6.40
C ALA A 170 -4.71 -12.74 5.22
N ALA A 171 -5.80 -12.45 4.49
CA ALA A 171 -5.79 -11.48 3.40
C ALA A 171 -5.47 -10.07 3.92
N ALA A 172 -6.14 -9.62 4.99
CA ALA A 172 -5.85 -8.34 5.63
C ALA A 172 -4.39 -8.23 6.06
N GLN A 173 -3.85 -9.24 6.75
CA GLN A 173 -2.44 -9.27 7.14
C GLN A 173 -1.49 -9.23 5.94
N GLY A 174 -1.86 -9.84 4.81
CA GLY A 174 -1.12 -9.74 3.55
C GLY A 174 -1.00 -8.31 3.05
N VAL A 175 -2.12 -7.56 3.05
CA VAL A 175 -2.14 -6.13 2.66
C VAL A 175 -1.28 -5.29 3.61
N LEU A 176 -1.43 -5.46 4.92
CA LEU A 176 -0.66 -4.71 5.92
C LEU A 176 0.85 -4.92 5.75
N ARG A 177 1.29 -6.18 5.60
CA ARG A 177 2.71 -6.49 5.36
C ARG A 177 3.23 -5.93 4.05
N LYS A 178 2.44 -6.07 2.95
CA LYS A 178 2.82 -5.58 1.63
C LYS A 178 3.09 -4.08 1.62
N HIS A 179 2.30 -3.31 2.34
CA HIS A 179 2.38 -1.85 2.33
C HIS A 179 3.10 -1.28 3.57
N GLY A 180 3.39 -2.10 4.60
CA GLY A 180 4.00 -1.64 5.85
C GLY A 180 3.13 -0.64 6.61
N ILE A 181 1.80 -0.83 6.60
CA ILE A 181 0.81 0.09 7.16
C ILE A 181 0.00 -0.55 8.28
N HIS A 182 -0.64 0.28 9.09
CA HIS A 182 -1.56 -0.16 10.14
C HIS A 182 -2.99 -0.35 9.61
N GLY A 183 -3.73 -1.24 10.25
CA GLY A 183 -5.11 -1.53 9.93
C GLY A 183 -6.08 -1.06 11.00
N TYR A 184 -7.20 -0.49 10.58
CA TYR A 184 -8.26 -0.01 11.46
C TYR A 184 -9.62 -0.51 10.99
N ARG A 185 -10.50 -0.84 11.95
CA ARG A 185 -11.91 -1.10 11.70
C ARG A 185 -12.71 0.00 12.37
N LEU A 186 -13.55 0.67 11.59
CA LEU A 186 -14.40 1.76 12.06
C LEU A 186 -15.85 1.29 12.14
N GLN A 187 -16.43 1.43 13.32
CA GLN A 187 -17.85 1.22 13.57
C GLN A 187 -18.48 2.58 13.86
N THR A 188 -19.45 2.98 13.04
CA THR A 188 -20.05 4.31 13.11
C THR A 188 -21.49 4.22 13.56
N GLU A 189 -21.87 5.09 14.49
CA GLU A 189 -23.23 5.24 14.97
C GLU A 189 -23.66 6.71 14.92
N ILE A 190 -24.93 6.97 14.54
CA ILE A 190 -25.54 8.28 14.56
C ILE A 190 -26.58 8.30 15.68
N HIS A 191 -26.44 9.20 16.62
CA HIS A 191 -27.34 9.36 17.75
C HIS A 191 -28.03 10.73 17.72
N PRO A 192 -29.25 10.86 18.27
CA PRO A 192 -29.85 12.18 18.52
C PRO A 192 -29.15 12.85 19.70
N THR A 193 -29.13 14.17 19.73
CA THR A 193 -28.72 14.96 20.88
C THR A 193 -29.94 15.51 21.62
N GLU A 194 -29.80 15.82 22.90
CA GLU A 194 -30.88 16.44 23.72
C GLU A 194 -31.33 17.79 23.15
N SER A 195 -30.43 18.50 22.47
CA SER A 195 -30.71 19.81 21.81
C SER A 195 -31.39 19.68 20.44
N GLY A 196 -31.84 18.47 20.03
CA GLY A 196 -32.49 18.25 18.73
C GLY A 196 -31.51 18.19 17.55
N GLY A 197 -30.21 18.02 17.81
CA GLY A 197 -29.17 17.84 16.79
C GLY A 197 -28.80 16.36 16.60
N LEU A 198 -27.66 16.15 15.95
CA LEU A 198 -27.08 14.83 15.72
C LEU A 198 -25.66 14.75 16.30
N LYS A 199 -25.34 13.57 16.81
CA LYS A 199 -24.01 13.15 17.23
C LYS A 199 -23.59 11.96 16.39
N VAL A 200 -22.41 12.02 15.78
CA VAL A 200 -21.77 10.89 15.10
C VAL A 200 -20.64 10.39 15.98
N ARG A 201 -20.65 9.11 16.28
CA ARG A 201 -19.61 8.42 17.05
C ARG A 201 -18.95 7.39 16.15
N VAL A 202 -17.62 7.34 16.18
CA VAL A 202 -16.80 6.32 15.52
C VAL A 202 -15.97 5.60 16.56
N VAL A 203 -16.18 4.29 16.69
CA VAL A 203 -15.33 3.40 17.49
C VAL A 203 -14.24 2.86 16.59
N CYS A 204 -12.99 3.07 16.98
CA CYS A 204 -11.80 2.61 16.27
C CYS A 204 -11.24 1.35 16.92
N ILE A 205 -11.07 0.31 16.11
CA ILE A 205 -10.61 -1.02 16.52
C ILE A 205 -9.42 -1.38 15.63
N GLY A 206 -8.35 -1.92 16.21
CA GLY A 206 -7.21 -2.45 15.45
C GLY A 206 -7.68 -3.58 14.51
N TYR A 207 -7.25 -3.53 13.26
CA TYR A 207 -7.66 -4.51 12.26
C TYR A 207 -6.44 -5.21 11.66
N PRO A 208 -6.44 -6.53 11.57
CA PRO A 208 -7.51 -7.47 11.86
C PRO A 208 -7.53 -8.03 13.32
N ASP A 209 -6.76 -7.48 14.25
CA ASP A 209 -6.52 -8.06 15.61
C ASP A 209 -7.64 -7.78 16.60
N GLN A 210 -8.56 -6.86 16.31
CA GLN A 210 -9.76 -6.52 17.08
C GLN A 210 -9.49 -5.89 18.47
N ALA A 211 -8.31 -5.32 18.70
CA ALA A 211 -8.04 -4.54 19.90
C ALA A 211 -8.80 -3.20 19.83
N LEU A 212 -9.56 -2.86 20.88
CA LEU A 212 -10.20 -1.55 21.00
C LEU A 212 -9.12 -0.48 21.18
N LEU A 213 -9.10 0.53 20.30
CA LEU A 213 -8.16 1.64 20.35
C LEU A 213 -8.77 2.87 21.01
N GLY A 214 -10.06 3.09 20.84
CA GLY A 214 -10.81 4.22 21.40
C GLY A 214 -12.00 4.60 20.54
N ASP A 215 -12.54 5.77 20.80
CA ASP A 215 -13.60 6.34 19.99
C ASP A 215 -13.46 7.87 19.90
N VAL A 216 -14.10 8.44 18.88
CA VAL A 216 -14.24 9.87 18.67
C VAL A 216 -15.69 10.22 18.42
N GLU A 217 -16.09 11.41 18.83
CA GLU A 217 -17.47 11.91 18.70
C GLU A 217 -17.47 13.33 18.15
N VAL A 218 -18.35 13.62 17.21
CA VAL A 218 -18.66 14.97 16.74
C VAL A 218 -20.16 15.21 16.81
N GLN A 219 -20.58 16.43 17.14
CA GLN A 219 -21.99 16.77 17.21
C GLN A 219 -22.28 18.12 16.57
N ALA A 220 -23.49 18.29 16.09
CA ALA A 220 -24.01 19.57 15.57
C ALA A 220 -25.54 19.63 15.69
N SER A 221 -26.07 20.84 15.74
CA SER A 221 -27.50 21.14 15.82
C SER A 221 -27.85 22.36 14.97
N GLY A 222 -29.12 22.71 14.89
CA GLY A 222 -29.58 23.93 14.22
C GLY A 222 -29.82 23.80 12.71
N ALA A 223 -29.77 22.60 12.15
CA ALA A 223 -30.09 22.36 10.73
C ALA A 223 -30.79 21.00 10.55
N LYS A 224 -31.26 20.73 9.32
CA LYS A 224 -31.86 19.43 9.00
C LYS A 224 -30.83 18.29 9.11
N PRO A 225 -31.25 17.06 9.50
CA PRO A 225 -30.35 15.93 9.66
C PRO A 225 -29.41 15.69 8.48
N GLU A 226 -29.91 15.80 7.25
CA GLU A 226 -29.11 15.61 6.04
C GLU A 226 -28.00 16.67 5.88
N GLU A 227 -28.25 17.91 6.32
CA GLU A 227 -27.27 19.00 6.28
C GLU A 227 -26.22 18.85 7.38
N LEU A 228 -26.65 18.45 8.58
CA LEU A 228 -25.73 18.14 9.67
C LEU A 228 -24.76 17.02 9.28
N LEU A 229 -25.26 15.95 8.67
CA LEU A 229 -24.44 14.81 8.25
C LEU A 229 -23.50 15.13 7.08
N LYS A 230 -23.77 16.16 6.28
CA LYS A 230 -22.80 16.65 5.27
C LYS A 230 -21.52 17.16 5.91
N VAL A 231 -21.63 17.79 7.07
CA VAL A 231 -20.50 18.35 7.82
C VAL A 231 -19.89 17.34 8.77
N LEU A 232 -20.72 16.61 9.52
CA LEU A 232 -20.26 15.67 10.54
C LEU A 232 -19.51 14.46 9.96
N ALA A 233 -19.96 13.93 8.80
CA ALA A 233 -19.36 12.73 8.21
C ALA A 233 -17.89 12.90 7.79
N PRO A 234 -17.45 13.96 7.11
CA PRO A 234 -16.04 14.17 6.87
C PRO A 234 -15.27 14.54 8.13
N ARG A 235 -15.85 15.35 9.02
CA ARG A 235 -15.20 15.83 10.23
C ARG A 235 -14.83 14.70 11.19
N ILE A 236 -15.73 13.76 11.42
CA ILE A 236 -15.44 12.61 12.30
C ILE A 236 -14.23 11.77 11.82
N ILE A 237 -14.00 11.74 10.50
CA ILE A 237 -12.82 11.05 9.93
C ILE A 237 -11.55 11.88 10.15
N GLU A 238 -11.64 13.21 10.08
CA GLU A 238 -10.52 14.12 10.40
C GLU A 238 -10.15 13.98 11.88
N ASP A 239 -11.13 14.09 12.78
CA ASP A 239 -10.91 13.97 14.21
C ASP A 239 -10.37 12.56 14.59
N ALA A 240 -10.80 11.52 13.88
CA ALA A 240 -10.23 10.16 14.04
C ALA A 240 -8.78 10.08 13.54
N ALA A 241 -8.47 10.70 12.40
CA ALA A 241 -7.11 10.74 11.87
C ALA A 241 -6.14 11.43 12.83
N ASP A 242 -6.57 12.55 13.43
CA ASP A 242 -5.79 13.30 14.40
C ASP A 242 -5.64 12.51 15.72
N THR A 243 -6.75 11.93 16.24
CA THR A 243 -6.77 11.22 17.52
C THR A 243 -5.93 9.94 17.50
N PHE A 244 -5.93 9.22 16.37
CA PHE A 244 -5.22 7.95 16.20
C PHE A 244 -3.92 8.09 15.38
N GLU A 245 -3.45 9.32 15.17
CA GLU A 245 -2.17 9.65 14.52
C GLU A 245 -1.97 8.95 13.16
N TRP A 246 -2.99 8.98 12.28
CA TRP A 246 -2.94 8.29 10.99
C TRP A 246 -1.93 8.89 9.99
N ASP A 247 -1.43 10.09 10.24
CA ASP A 247 -0.49 10.81 9.37
C ASP A 247 1.00 10.56 9.69
N THR A 248 1.29 9.73 10.73
CA THR A 248 2.66 9.42 11.18
C THR A 248 3.28 8.17 10.52
#